data_10a0f5f7bb3d86a841904a1c7f3bc90a
#
_entry.id   10a0f5f7bb3d86a841904a1c7f3bc90a
#
_cell.length_a   1.000
_cell.length_b   1.000
_cell.length_c   1.000
_cell.angle_alpha   90.00
_cell.angle_beta   90.00
_cell.angle_gamma   90.00
#
_symmetry.space_group_name_H-M   'P 1'
#
loop_
_entity.id
_entity.type
_entity.pdbx_description
1 polymer ?
#
loop_
_entity_poly.entity_id
_entity_poly.type
_entity_poly.pdbx_seq_one_letter_code
_entity_poly.pdbx_strand_id
1 'polypeptide(L)'
;VMDCGGLYASAGLIEMHTHGAGGHDFMDGTQEAYNGACDAHLRHGVTTILPTTVAASQEEYRRTLDAFRTAKAARSDKQCLLGMHFEGPYFPEQRAGGMDLRYIGRPVRETYMDLIEYADGNIARWTAAPELPGADQFAEDCVNNGILPSIGHTDATIRDVRRLMAHGFRHVTHLYSDMSTITRESGFRVLG
;
A
#
# COMPACT_ATOMS: atom_id res chain seq x y z
N VAL A 1 -36.32 -12.68 -1.34
CA VAL A 1 -35.85 -13.52 -0.21
C VAL A 1 -35.01 -14.63 -0.83
N MET A 2 -33.77 -14.80 -0.35
CA MET A 2 -32.86 -15.88 -0.74
C MET A 2 -32.89 -16.92 0.38
N ASP A 3 -33.21 -18.17 0.05
CA ASP A 3 -33.09 -19.29 0.99
C ASP A 3 -31.65 -19.84 0.94
N CYS A 4 -30.93 -19.72 2.04
CA CYS A 4 -29.56 -20.19 2.13
C CYS A 4 -29.44 -21.63 2.68
N GLY A 5 -30.56 -22.36 2.85
CA GLY A 5 -30.55 -23.77 3.27
C GLY A 5 -29.82 -24.01 4.61
N GLY A 6 -29.86 -23.06 5.55
CA GLY A 6 -29.19 -23.14 6.86
C GLY A 6 -27.71 -22.67 6.84
N LEU A 7 -27.21 -22.18 5.71
CA LEU A 7 -25.87 -21.59 5.62
C LEU A 7 -25.86 -20.16 6.18
N TYR A 8 -24.68 -19.70 6.59
CA TYR A 8 -24.45 -18.32 7.01
C TYR A 8 -24.20 -17.43 5.78
N ALA A 9 -24.78 -16.22 5.80
CA ALA A 9 -24.46 -15.17 4.85
C ALA A 9 -23.64 -14.09 5.54
N SER A 10 -22.57 -13.62 4.90
CA SER A 10 -21.72 -12.53 5.39
C SER A 10 -21.38 -11.58 4.25
N ALA A 11 -20.93 -10.37 4.61
CA ALA A 11 -20.28 -9.50 3.64
C ALA A 11 -19.00 -10.18 3.11
N GLY A 12 -18.60 -9.86 1.89
CA GLY A 12 -17.32 -10.30 1.35
C GLY A 12 -16.15 -9.68 2.09
N LEU A 13 -15.01 -10.37 2.08
CA LEU A 13 -13.78 -9.89 2.71
C LEU A 13 -13.15 -8.74 1.91
N ILE A 14 -12.44 -7.87 2.60
CA ILE A 14 -11.67 -6.78 2.03
C ILE A 14 -10.19 -7.08 2.23
N GLU A 15 -9.45 -7.25 1.14
CA GLU A 15 -8.00 -7.41 1.17
C GLU A 15 -7.33 -6.06 0.93
N MET A 16 -6.60 -5.57 1.92
CA MET A 16 -6.02 -4.22 1.89
C MET A 16 -4.53 -4.22 1.60
N HIS A 17 -3.87 -5.40 1.58
CA HIS A 17 -2.44 -5.50 1.37
C HIS A 17 -2.06 -6.89 0.84
N THR A 18 -1.85 -6.98 -0.46
CA THR A 18 -1.39 -8.20 -1.13
C THR A 18 -0.64 -7.86 -2.42
N HIS A 19 0.48 -8.52 -2.66
CA HIS A 19 1.30 -8.34 -3.87
C HIS A 19 0.82 -9.19 -5.05
N GLY A 20 -0.02 -10.17 -4.78
CA GLY A 20 -0.56 -11.08 -5.78
C GLY A 20 -1.15 -12.33 -5.15
N ALA A 21 -1.51 -13.30 -5.98
CA ALA A 21 -1.99 -14.61 -5.54
C ALA A 21 -2.02 -15.59 -6.70
N GLY A 22 -2.08 -16.91 -6.41
CA GLY A 22 -2.30 -17.93 -7.43
C GLY A 22 -1.19 -18.03 -8.48
N GLY A 23 0.03 -17.63 -8.15
CA GLY A 23 1.16 -17.62 -9.06
C GLY A 23 1.29 -16.36 -9.92
N HIS A 24 0.54 -15.30 -9.62
CA HIS A 24 0.55 -14.00 -10.30
C HIS A 24 0.95 -12.89 -9.34
N ASP A 25 1.76 -11.93 -9.82
CA ASP A 25 2.18 -10.73 -9.10
C ASP A 25 1.60 -9.47 -9.78
N PHE A 26 1.14 -8.49 -8.99
CA PHE A 26 0.62 -7.24 -9.56
C PHE A 26 1.72 -6.41 -10.23
N MET A 27 2.98 -6.58 -9.82
CA MET A 27 4.12 -5.92 -10.48
C MET A 27 4.49 -6.50 -11.84
N ASP A 28 3.93 -7.66 -12.23
CA ASP A 28 4.02 -8.15 -13.63
C ASP A 28 3.43 -7.12 -14.61
N GLY A 29 2.51 -6.28 -14.11
CA GLY A 29 1.96 -5.15 -14.86
C GLY A 29 1.19 -5.59 -16.11
N THR A 30 0.51 -6.73 -16.03
CA THR A 30 -0.30 -7.28 -17.13
C THR A 30 -1.74 -7.54 -16.68
N GLN A 31 -2.68 -7.46 -17.60
CA GLN A 31 -4.07 -7.79 -17.32
C GLN A 31 -4.24 -9.25 -16.88
N GLU A 32 -3.44 -10.16 -17.43
CA GLU A 32 -3.45 -11.57 -17.06
C GLU A 32 -3.07 -11.76 -15.58
N ALA A 33 -2.00 -11.13 -15.13
CA ALA A 33 -1.56 -11.18 -13.73
C ALA A 33 -2.62 -10.63 -12.79
N TYR A 34 -3.20 -9.46 -13.09
CA TYR A 34 -4.31 -8.90 -12.31
C TYR A 34 -5.51 -9.82 -12.26
N ASN A 35 -5.92 -10.39 -13.39
CA ASN A 35 -7.05 -11.32 -13.44
C ASN A 35 -6.77 -12.58 -12.62
N GLY A 36 -5.61 -13.18 -12.77
CA GLY A 36 -5.23 -14.42 -12.07
C GLY A 36 -5.17 -14.23 -10.55
N ALA A 37 -4.50 -13.17 -10.07
CA ALA A 37 -4.43 -12.83 -8.65
C ALA A 37 -5.82 -12.52 -8.08
N CYS A 38 -6.61 -11.69 -8.75
CA CYS A 38 -7.96 -11.33 -8.32
C CYS A 38 -8.90 -12.55 -8.26
N ASP A 39 -8.85 -13.45 -9.25
CA ASP A 39 -9.65 -14.66 -9.25
C ASP A 39 -9.24 -15.62 -8.12
N ALA A 40 -7.96 -15.70 -7.79
CA ALA A 40 -7.49 -16.46 -6.64
C ALA A 40 -8.09 -15.92 -5.33
N HIS A 41 -8.06 -14.62 -5.11
CA HIS A 41 -8.66 -13.97 -3.94
C HIS A 41 -10.20 -14.13 -3.92
N LEU A 42 -10.86 -13.94 -5.05
CA LEU A 42 -12.33 -14.04 -5.15
C LEU A 42 -12.84 -15.45 -4.79
N ARG A 43 -12.14 -16.51 -5.20
CA ARG A 43 -12.46 -17.89 -4.81
C ARG A 43 -12.46 -18.14 -3.30
N HIS A 44 -11.76 -17.29 -2.55
CA HIS A 44 -11.71 -17.32 -1.07
C HIS A 44 -12.57 -16.25 -0.40
N GLY A 45 -13.49 -15.62 -1.14
CA GLY A 45 -14.48 -14.69 -0.60
C GLY A 45 -14.01 -13.24 -0.49
N VAL A 46 -12.85 -12.89 -1.05
CA VAL A 46 -12.39 -11.49 -1.10
C VAL A 46 -13.10 -10.77 -2.24
N THR A 47 -14.04 -9.90 -1.91
CA THR A 47 -14.85 -9.16 -2.88
C THR A 47 -14.34 -7.74 -3.13
N THR A 48 -13.46 -7.24 -2.28
CA THR A 48 -12.81 -5.92 -2.44
C THR A 48 -11.31 -6.06 -2.19
N ILE A 49 -10.50 -5.48 -3.06
CA ILE A 49 -9.05 -5.64 -3.01
C ILE A 49 -8.32 -4.32 -3.34
N LEU A 50 -7.22 -4.09 -2.66
CA LEU A 50 -6.22 -3.07 -2.97
C LEU A 50 -4.93 -3.78 -3.44
N PRO A 51 -4.75 -3.96 -4.76
CA PRO A 51 -3.49 -4.50 -5.29
C PRO A 51 -2.31 -3.67 -4.81
N THR A 52 -1.27 -4.34 -4.27
CA THR A 52 -0.15 -3.69 -3.62
C THR A 52 1.11 -3.78 -4.49
N THR A 53 1.78 -2.64 -4.68
CA THR A 53 3.07 -2.57 -5.34
C THR A 53 4.21 -2.86 -4.35
N VAL A 54 5.41 -3.09 -4.87
CA VAL A 54 6.66 -2.98 -4.12
C VAL A 54 7.44 -1.74 -4.58
N ALA A 55 8.58 -1.43 -3.93
CA ALA A 55 9.47 -0.37 -4.40
C ALA A 55 9.97 -0.68 -5.82
N ALA A 56 9.77 0.27 -6.75
CA ALA A 56 10.01 0.09 -8.16
C ALA A 56 10.36 1.42 -8.85
N SER A 57 10.71 1.36 -10.13
CA SER A 57 10.90 2.53 -10.97
C SER A 57 9.58 3.22 -11.29
N GLN A 58 9.64 4.51 -11.70
CA GLN A 58 8.47 5.25 -12.17
C GLN A 58 7.78 4.59 -13.36
N GLU A 59 8.56 3.98 -14.24
CA GLU A 59 8.04 3.25 -15.41
C GLU A 59 7.26 2.00 -14.99
N GLU A 60 7.77 1.23 -14.04
CA GLU A 60 7.08 0.04 -13.50
C GLU A 60 5.79 0.42 -12.77
N TYR A 61 5.80 1.50 -11.98
CA TYR A 61 4.58 2.03 -11.36
C TYR A 61 3.52 2.44 -12.38
N ARG A 62 3.90 3.12 -13.45
CA ARG A 62 2.97 3.50 -14.53
C ARG A 62 2.42 2.27 -15.24
N ARG A 63 3.27 1.30 -15.57
CA ARG A 63 2.86 0.05 -16.21
C ARG A 63 1.84 -0.71 -15.37
N THR A 64 2.07 -0.87 -14.07
CA THR A 64 1.11 -1.56 -13.20
C THR A 64 -0.17 -0.76 -12.98
N LEU A 65 -0.12 0.59 -12.95
CA LEU A 65 -1.32 1.44 -12.94
C LEU A 65 -2.18 1.25 -14.19
N ASP A 66 -1.58 1.15 -15.37
CA ASP A 66 -2.31 0.93 -16.61
C ASP A 66 -2.99 -0.45 -16.65
N ALA A 67 -2.28 -1.48 -16.18
CA ALA A 67 -2.85 -2.81 -16.03
C ALA A 67 -3.99 -2.83 -14.99
N PHE A 68 -3.83 -2.11 -13.87
CA PHE A 68 -4.88 -1.94 -12.86
C PHE A 68 -6.14 -1.30 -13.45
N ARG A 69 -6.02 -0.19 -14.20
CA ARG A 69 -7.16 0.49 -14.82
C ARG A 69 -7.92 -0.44 -15.76
N THR A 70 -7.18 -1.19 -16.58
CA THR A 70 -7.75 -2.18 -17.52
C THR A 70 -8.49 -3.28 -16.76
N ALA A 71 -7.87 -3.85 -15.71
CA ALA A 71 -8.48 -4.88 -14.89
C ALA A 71 -9.71 -4.36 -14.14
N LYS A 72 -9.65 -3.15 -13.57
CA LYS A 72 -10.75 -2.50 -12.85
C LYS A 72 -11.97 -2.34 -13.74
N ALA A 73 -11.79 -1.88 -14.97
CA ALA A 73 -12.87 -1.72 -15.94
C ALA A 73 -13.48 -3.08 -16.33
N ALA A 74 -12.64 -4.10 -16.55
CA ALA A 74 -13.09 -5.43 -16.99
C ALA A 74 -13.74 -6.27 -15.88
N ARG A 75 -13.57 -5.90 -14.59
CA ARG A 75 -14.01 -6.72 -13.42
C ARG A 75 -15.04 -6.03 -12.54
N SER A 76 -15.57 -4.90 -12.93
CA SER A 76 -16.47 -4.09 -12.12
C SER A 76 -17.74 -4.83 -11.62
N ASP A 77 -18.13 -5.89 -12.30
CA ASP A 77 -19.29 -6.73 -11.96
C ASP A 77 -18.96 -7.93 -11.03
N LYS A 78 -17.69 -8.20 -10.78
CA LYS A 78 -17.23 -9.38 -10.04
C LYS A 78 -16.55 -9.05 -8.72
N GLN A 79 -15.65 -8.08 -8.72
CA GLN A 79 -14.82 -7.74 -7.58
C GLN A 79 -14.48 -6.25 -7.62
N CYS A 80 -14.60 -5.58 -6.50
CA CYS A 80 -14.25 -4.17 -6.39
C CYS A 80 -12.72 -4.01 -6.28
N LEU A 81 -12.10 -3.48 -7.33
CA LEU A 81 -10.74 -2.95 -7.29
C LEU A 81 -10.83 -1.50 -6.81
N LEU A 82 -10.75 -1.31 -5.48
CA LEU A 82 -11.01 -0.02 -4.83
C LEU A 82 -10.02 1.06 -5.27
N GLY A 83 -8.74 0.70 -5.32
CA GLY A 83 -7.60 1.51 -5.70
C GLY A 83 -6.34 0.70 -5.45
N MET A 84 -5.17 1.23 -5.82
CA MET A 84 -3.90 0.58 -5.54
C MET A 84 -3.36 1.01 -4.17
N HIS A 85 -2.67 0.10 -3.53
CA HIS A 85 -1.81 0.39 -2.39
C HIS A 85 -0.37 0.46 -2.87
N PHE A 86 0.25 1.63 -2.77
CA PHE A 86 1.67 1.80 -3.04
C PHE A 86 2.46 1.55 -1.76
N GLU A 87 3.26 0.48 -1.73
CA GLU A 87 4.15 0.17 -0.63
C GLU A 87 5.57 0.64 -0.96
N GLY A 88 5.95 1.77 -0.36
CA GLY A 88 7.21 2.45 -0.65
C GLY A 88 7.17 3.33 -1.91
N PRO A 89 8.33 3.74 -2.42
CA PRO A 89 9.70 3.36 -2.04
C PRO A 89 10.31 4.18 -0.88
N TYR A 90 9.52 4.92 -0.13
CA TYR A 90 10.00 5.90 0.85
C TYR A 90 10.22 5.24 2.21
N PHE A 91 11.34 4.50 2.30
CA PHE A 91 11.76 3.74 3.48
C PHE A 91 13.25 3.97 3.78
N PRO A 92 13.71 3.83 5.02
CA PRO A 92 15.12 3.70 5.33
C PRO A 92 15.63 2.33 4.85
N GLU A 93 16.85 2.27 4.31
CA GLU A 93 17.43 1.04 3.73
C GLU A 93 17.41 -0.15 4.69
N GLN A 94 17.65 0.09 5.99
CA GLN A 94 17.65 -0.95 7.02
C GLN A 94 16.26 -1.54 7.31
N ARG A 95 15.19 -0.91 6.78
CA ARG A 95 13.80 -1.36 6.88
C ARG A 95 13.18 -1.71 5.54
N ALA A 96 14.00 -1.85 4.52
CA ALA A 96 13.54 -2.19 3.18
C ALA A 96 12.87 -3.57 3.07
N GLY A 97 13.17 -4.49 4.02
CA GLY A 97 12.66 -5.86 3.94
C GLY A 97 13.16 -6.56 2.67
N GLY A 98 12.23 -7.13 1.91
CA GLY A 98 12.55 -7.78 0.62
C GLY A 98 12.56 -6.86 -0.59
N MET A 99 12.52 -5.53 -0.40
CA MET A 99 12.47 -4.58 -1.51
C MET A 99 13.84 -4.29 -2.12
N ASP A 100 13.86 -3.94 -3.39
CA ASP A 100 15.09 -3.60 -4.10
C ASP A 100 15.63 -2.24 -3.64
N LEU A 101 16.82 -2.25 -3.02
CA LEU A 101 17.46 -1.06 -2.46
C LEU A 101 17.74 0.05 -3.49
N ARG A 102 17.80 -0.30 -4.78
CA ARG A 102 18.01 0.70 -5.84
C ARG A 102 16.88 1.74 -5.92
N TYR A 103 15.70 1.39 -5.44
CA TYR A 103 14.52 2.25 -5.50
C TYR A 103 14.19 2.91 -4.16
N ILE A 104 14.78 2.43 -3.06
CA ILE A 104 14.52 2.95 -1.72
C ILE A 104 15.09 4.35 -1.53
N GLY A 105 14.31 5.23 -0.93
CA GLY A 105 14.76 6.60 -0.69
C GLY A 105 13.78 7.44 0.13
N ARG A 106 13.98 8.74 0.11
CA ARG A 106 13.07 9.71 0.73
C ARG A 106 12.03 10.20 -0.29
N PRO A 107 10.87 10.70 0.17
CA PRO A 107 9.91 11.34 -0.73
C PRO A 107 10.49 12.60 -1.38
N VAL A 108 10.49 12.62 -2.71
CA VAL A 108 10.85 13.78 -3.54
C VAL A 108 9.57 14.29 -4.18
N ARG A 109 9.20 15.54 -3.86
CA ARG A 109 7.86 16.06 -4.16
C ARG A 109 7.52 16.00 -5.65
N GLU A 110 8.45 16.42 -6.50
CA GLU A 110 8.26 16.40 -7.95
C GLU A 110 7.95 15.00 -8.47
N THR A 111 8.64 13.99 -7.92
CA THR A 111 8.53 12.60 -8.37
C THR A 111 7.20 11.96 -7.94
N TYR A 112 6.79 12.15 -6.68
CA TYR A 112 5.54 11.53 -6.23
C TYR A 112 4.29 12.28 -6.72
N MET A 113 4.37 13.61 -6.88
CA MET A 113 3.25 14.36 -7.46
C MET A 113 2.97 14.00 -8.91
N ASP A 114 4.03 13.80 -9.72
CA ASP A 114 3.91 13.30 -11.08
C ASP A 114 3.22 11.92 -11.14
N LEU A 115 3.51 11.06 -10.17
CA LEU A 115 2.87 9.75 -10.07
C LEU A 115 1.42 9.85 -9.57
N ILE A 116 1.12 10.74 -8.64
CA ILE A 116 -0.25 11.02 -8.17
C ILE A 116 -1.11 11.53 -9.33
N GLU A 117 -0.59 12.49 -10.11
CA GLU A 117 -1.27 13.01 -11.29
C GLU A 117 -1.51 11.90 -12.33
N TYR A 118 -0.47 11.11 -12.64
CA TYR A 118 -0.61 9.97 -13.54
C TYR A 118 -1.62 8.95 -13.06
N ALA A 119 -1.69 8.69 -11.77
CA ALA A 119 -2.61 7.70 -11.20
C ALA A 119 -4.08 8.09 -11.32
N ASP A 120 -4.40 9.37 -11.48
CA ASP A 120 -5.76 9.88 -11.69
C ASP A 120 -6.77 9.29 -10.69
N GLY A 121 -6.46 9.41 -9.39
CA GLY A 121 -7.30 8.91 -8.29
C GLY A 121 -7.29 7.39 -8.09
N ASN A 122 -6.43 6.65 -8.77
CA ASN A 122 -6.34 5.19 -8.62
C ASN A 122 -5.37 4.71 -7.53
N ILE A 123 -4.67 5.59 -6.84
CA ILE A 123 -3.93 5.26 -5.62
C ILE A 123 -4.87 5.51 -4.43
N ALA A 124 -5.22 4.47 -3.67
CA ALA A 124 -6.06 4.60 -2.49
C ALA A 124 -5.25 4.72 -1.19
N ARG A 125 -4.05 4.14 -1.17
CA ARG A 125 -3.19 4.09 0.01
C ARG A 125 -1.72 4.12 -0.39
N TRP A 126 -0.90 4.82 0.41
CA TRP A 126 0.55 4.88 0.17
C TRP A 126 1.31 4.71 1.49
N THR A 127 2.16 3.69 1.55
CA THR A 127 2.97 3.40 2.72
C THR A 127 4.33 4.08 2.61
N ALA A 128 4.71 4.78 3.68
CA ALA A 128 6.01 5.42 3.82
C ALA A 128 6.45 5.43 5.28
N ALA A 129 7.76 5.59 5.50
CA ALA A 129 8.35 5.76 6.82
C ALA A 129 8.21 7.22 7.29
N PRO A 130 7.55 7.47 8.43
CA PRO A 130 7.23 8.83 8.88
C PRO A 130 8.44 9.62 9.39
N GLU A 131 9.56 8.97 9.71
CA GLU A 131 10.78 9.62 10.15
C GLU A 131 11.62 10.24 9.03
N LEU A 132 11.31 9.92 7.76
CA LEU A 132 12.08 10.40 6.64
C LEU A 132 11.89 11.92 6.41
N PRO A 133 12.95 12.65 6.01
CA PRO A 133 12.82 14.03 5.58
C PRO A 133 11.82 14.18 4.42
N GLY A 134 10.85 15.07 4.58
CA GLY A 134 9.80 15.32 3.60
C GLY A 134 8.53 14.48 3.78
N ALA A 135 8.47 13.58 4.78
CA ALA A 135 7.32 12.74 5.03
C ALA A 135 6.05 13.52 5.45
N ASP A 136 6.21 14.66 6.12
CA ASP A 136 5.12 15.57 6.47
C ASP A 136 4.44 16.15 5.22
N GLN A 137 5.22 16.76 4.33
CA GLN A 137 4.68 17.29 3.06
C GLN A 137 4.08 16.18 2.19
N PHE A 138 4.73 15.02 2.13
CA PHE A 138 4.21 13.85 1.41
C PHE A 138 2.84 13.41 1.96
N ALA A 139 2.69 13.35 3.28
CA ALA A 139 1.43 12.96 3.90
C ALA A 139 0.30 13.95 3.60
N GLU A 140 0.59 15.26 3.70
CA GLU A 140 -0.37 16.31 3.36
C GLU A 140 -0.79 16.25 1.89
N ASP A 141 0.17 16.10 0.98
CA ASP A 141 -0.11 15.96 -0.46
C ASP A 141 -0.93 14.68 -0.74
N CYS A 142 -0.64 13.55 -0.08
CA CYS A 142 -1.48 12.35 -0.16
C CYS A 142 -2.92 12.62 0.26
N VAL A 143 -3.13 13.21 1.44
CA VAL A 143 -4.47 13.53 1.96
C VAL A 143 -5.23 14.45 1.03
N ASN A 144 -4.57 15.50 0.51
CA ASN A 144 -5.17 16.46 -0.41
C ASN A 144 -5.61 15.82 -1.75
N ASN A 145 -5.00 14.68 -2.10
CA ASN A 145 -5.35 13.90 -3.31
C ASN A 145 -6.19 12.64 -3.00
N GLY A 146 -6.76 12.53 -1.78
CA GLY A 146 -7.63 11.42 -1.41
C GLY A 146 -6.89 10.10 -1.15
N ILE A 147 -5.58 10.12 -0.98
CA ILE A 147 -4.73 8.97 -0.69
C ILE A 147 -4.55 8.84 0.82
N LEU A 148 -4.71 7.63 1.37
CA LEU A 148 -4.47 7.35 2.77
C LEU A 148 -2.97 7.11 3.01
N PRO A 149 -2.22 8.03 3.65
CA PRO A 149 -0.84 7.76 4.04
C PRO A 149 -0.81 6.75 5.18
N SER A 150 0.04 5.72 5.04
CA SER A 150 0.17 4.60 5.97
C SER A 150 1.62 4.48 6.45
N ILE A 151 1.80 4.17 7.73
CA ILE A 151 3.10 3.93 8.35
C ILE A 151 3.53 2.50 8.07
N GLY A 152 4.75 2.28 7.60
CA GLY A 152 5.35 0.96 7.43
C GLY A 152 6.83 1.06 7.12
N HIS A 153 7.57 -0.05 7.28
CA HIS A 153 9.01 -0.12 7.01
C HIS A 153 9.80 1.02 7.69
N THR A 154 9.72 1.09 9.01
CA THR A 154 10.09 2.32 9.73
C THR A 154 10.88 2.05 11.01
N ASP A 155 11.79 2.97 11.33
CA ASP A 155 12.43 3.13 12.64
C ASP A 155 11.80 4.26 13.47
N ALA A 156 10.63 4.77 13.06
CA ALA A 156 9.96 5.86 13.74
C ALA A 156 9.70 5.57 15.21
N THR A 157 9.98 6.57 16.02
CA THR A 157 9.60 6.56 17.43
C THR A 157 8.15 6.98 17.60
N ILE A 158 7.56 6.71 18.77
CA ILE A 158 6.22 7.22 19.11
C ILE A 158 6.10 8.75 18.95
N ARG A 159 7.21 9.47 19.09
CA ARG A 159 7.26 10.93 18.88
C ARG A 159 7.07 11.27 17.39
N ASP A 160 7.73 10.55 16.51
CA ASP A 160 7.61 10.72 15.05
C ASP A 160 6.19 10.39 14.61
N VAL A 161 5.65 9.26 15.05
CA VAL A 161 4.29 8.86 14.77
C VAL A 161 3.27 9.92 15.20
N ARG A 162 3.37 10.43 16.45
CA ARG A 162 2.47 11.48 16.94
C ARG A 162 2.57 12.76 16.14
N ARG A 163 3.77 13.16 15.74
CA ARG A 163 4.00 14.33 14.87
C ARG A 163 3.29 14.12 13.53
N LEU A 164 3.52 13.01 12.88
CA LEU A 164 3.02 12.75 11.52
C LEU A 164 1.51 12.41 11.47
N MET A 165 0.91 11.98 12.59
CA MET A 165 -0.55 11.88 12.68
C MET A 165 -1.25 13.22 12.45
N ALA A 166 -0.64 14.33 12.84
CA ALA A 166 -1.15 15.68 12.59
C ALA A 166 -1.12 16.05 11.09
N HIS A 167 -0.26 15.42 10.29
CA HIS A 167 -0.11 15.60 8.85
C HIS A 167 -0.90 14.56 8.02
N GLY A 168 -1.60 13.62 8.67
CA GLY A 168 -2.53 12.73 7.98
C GLY A 168 -2.22 11.25 8.02
N PHE A 169 -1.07 10.81 8.55
CA PHE A 169 -0.84 9.39 8.80
C PHE A 169 -1.85 8.84 9.82
N ARG A 170 -2.68 7.89 9.41
CA ARG A 170 -3.75 7.32 10.25
C ARG A 170 -3.86 5.81 10.14
N HIS A 171 -2.95 5.19 9.42
CA HIS A 171 -2.95 3.76 9.17
C HIS A 171 -1.55 3.19 9.39
N VAL A 172 -1.47 1.92 9.71
CA VAL A 172 -0.21 1.18 9.84
C VAL A 172 -0.28 -0.04 8.92
N THR A 173 0.77 -0.26 8.14
CA THR A 173 0.95 -1.42 7.28
C THR A 173 1.66 -2.50 8.08
N HIS A 174 1.17 -3.74 8.04
CA HIS A 174 1.73 -4.94 8.70
C HIS A 174 2.48 -4.64 10.01
N LEU A 175 1.74 -4.08 10.98
CA LEU A 175 2.25 -3.68 12.29
C LEU A 175 3.22 -4.72 12.88
N TYR A 176 4.37 -4.26 13.35
CA TYR A 176 5.51 -5.02 13.87
C TYR A 176 6.40 -5.71 12.82
N SER A 177 6.02 -5.79 11.55
CA SER A 177 6.89 -6.29 10.49
C SER A 177 7.69 -5.13 9.89
N ASP A 178 9.00 -5.33 9.70
CA ASP A 178 9.94 -4.32 9.23
C ASP A 178 9.85 -2.96 9.97
N MET A 179 9.62 -3.04 11.26
CA MET A 179 9.55 -1.91 12.18
C MET A 179 10.57 -2.06 13.30
N SER A 180 10.98 -0.93 13.88
CA SER A 180 11.76 -0.95 15.11
C SER A 180 10.92 -1.54 16.25
N THR A 181 11.62 -2.23 17.16
CA THR A 181 11.02 -2.83 18.33
C THR A 181 11.47 -2.07 19.58
N ILE A 182 11.65 -2.75 20.70
CA ILE A 182 12.20 -2.15 21.91
C ILE A 182 13.69 -1.87 21.71
N THR A 183 14.08 -0.61 21.70
CA THR A 183 15.46 -0.15 21.64
C THR A 183 15.95 0.32 23.01
N ARG A 184 17.24 0.67 23.11
CA ARG A 184 17.80 1.30 24.31
C ARG A 184 18.40 2.65 23.97
N GLU A 185 17.89 3.70 24.59
CA GLU A 185 18.46 5.03 24.54
C GLU A 185 18.89 5.47 25.95
N SER A 186 20.15 5.90 26.08
CA SER A 186 20.71 6.33 27.39
C SER A 186 20.46 5.37 28.56
N GLY A 187 20.47 4.05 28.27
CA GLY A 187 20.25 3.01 29.25
C GLY A 187 18.79 2.65 29.55
N PHE A 188 17.82 3.39 29.01
CA PHE A 188 16.38 3.12 29.14
C PHE A 188 15.85 2.35 27.94
N ARG A 189 14.80 1.52 28.17
CA ARG A 189 14.05 0.89 27.08
C ARG A 189 13.10 1.89 26.47
N VAL A 190 13.16 2.04 25.16
CA VAL A 190 12.28 2.91 24.35
C VAL A 190 11.55 2.03 23.37
N LEU A 191 10.25 2.28 23.19
CA LEU A 191 9.46 1.68 22.14
C LEU A 191 9.72 2.44 20.83
N GLY A 192 10.17 1.75 19.83
CA GLY A 192 10.25 2.25 18.46
C GLY A 192 8.94 2.02 17.73
#